data_a7f0200a75e128c3f9d584bf9e4cd703
#
_entry.id   a7f0200a75e128c3f9d584bf9e4cd703
#
_cell.length_a   1.000
_cell.length_b   1.000
_cell.length_c   1.000
_cell.angle_alpha   90.00
_cell.angle_beta   90.00
_cell.angle_gamma   90.00
#
_symmetry.space_group_name_H-M   'P 1'
#
loop_
_entity.id
_entity.type
_entity.pdbx_description
1 polymer ?
#
loop_
_entity_poly.entity_id
_entity_poly.type
_entity_poly.pdbx_seq_one_letter_code
_entity_poly.pdbx_strand_id
1 'polypeptide(L)'
;MREIKAEVVTAAVRQLCITANKVLPEDLVQCIGCARRTEPNSTAKSILGDLEYNLAAAKELDLPICQDTGMAVVFAEIGQDVHMDGDFEAAVHAGVSAGYTDGLLRKSVVRDPFFDRVNTGDNTPAVIHTRLVPGDRVRLTVAPKGFGSENMSDLRMFTPAATRQDLVDYIVGVVQKAGSNPCPPVVIGVGIGGDFEKCALLAKEALCRPLSRRNPNPDYAALEQELLEKINALDIGPQGFGGQTTALGVNIETYATHIAGLPVAVNVGCHVTRHATKEL
;
A
#
# COMPACT_ATOMS: atom_id res chain seq x y z
N MET A 1 30.26 14.73 0.93
CA MET A 1 29.12 14.30 0.11
C MET A 1 29.30 12.81 -0.09
N ARG A 2 28.30 12.02 0.25
CA ARG A 2 28.34 10.56 0.08
C ARG A 2 27.96 10.21 -1.35
N GLU A 3 28.73 9.36 -2.00
CA GLU A 3 28.44 8.88 -3.36
C GLU A 3 27.72 7.54 -3.31
N ILE A 4 26.65 7.40 -4.08
CA ILE A 4 25.89 6.16 -4.27
C ILE A 4 25.79 5.90 -5.78
N LYS A 5 26.30 4.76 -6.22
CA LYS A 5 26.27 4.34 -7.62
C LYS A 5 24.89 3.85 -8.02
N ALA A 6 24.50 4.10 -9.26
CA ALA A 6 23.24 3.64 -9.84
C ALA A 6 23.04 2.11 -9.68
N GLU A 7 24.10 1.31 -9.82
CA GLU A 7 24.05 -0.16 -9.67
C GLU A 7 23.63 -0.59 -8.26
N VAL A 8 23.98 0.19 -7.22
CA VAL A 8 23.56 -0.08 -5.83
C VAL A 8 22.07 0.12 -5.68
N VAL A 9 21.51 1.17 -6.32
CA VAL A 9 20.07 1.41 -6.36
C VAL A 9 19.35 0.28 -7.11
N THR A 10 19.85 -0.10 -8.29
CA THR A 10 19.32 -1.21 -9.09
C THR A 10 19.26 -2.51 -8.30
N ALA A 11 20.37 -2.88 -7.64
CA ALA A 11 20.43 -4.10 -6.83
C ALA A 11 19.46 -4.05 -5.62
N ALA A 12 19.33 -2.88 -4.98
CA ALA A 12 18.43 -2.70 -3.85
C ALA A 12 16.96 -2.81 -4.29
N VAL A 13 16.56 -2.13 -5.36
CA VAL A 13 15.19 -2.17 -5.88
C VAL A 13 14.83 -3.57 -6.35
N ARG A 14 15.73 -4.27 -7.07
CA ARG A 14 15.55 -5.67 -7.45
C ARG A 14 15.23 -6.54 -6.23
N GLN A 15 16.03 -6.47 -5.18
CA GLN A 15 15.82 -7.26 -3.97
C GLN A 15 14.50 -6.89 -3.27
N LEU A 16 14.17 -5.60 -3.19
CA LEU A 16 12.94 -5.12 -2.56
C LEU A 16 11.69 -5.59 -3.31
N CYS A 17 11.69 -5.62 -4.65
CA CYS A 17 10.59 -6.17 -5.46
C CYS A 17 10.34 -7.65 -5.12
N ILE A 18 11.39 -8.45 -5.02
CA ILE A 18 11.29 -9.87 -4.68
C ILE A 18 10.81 -10.05 -3.25
N THR A 19 11.46 -9.38 -2.29
CA THR A 19 11.14 -9.50 -0.87
C THR A 19 9.70 -9.09 -0.59
N ALA A 20 9.27 -7.92 -1.10
CA ALA A 20 7.91 -7.43 -0.86
C ALA A 20 6.83 -8.37 -1.40
N ASN A 21 7.10 -9.12 -2.48
CA ASN A 21 6.13 -10.06 -3.05
C ASN A 21 6.11 -11.44 -2.39
N LYS A 22 7.19 -11.80 -1.65
CA LYS A 22 7.32 -13.13 -1.02
C LYS A 22 7.14 -13.09 0.49
N VAL A 23 7.34 -11.92 1.12
CA VAL A 23 7.28 -11.77 2.58
C VAL A 23 6.36 -10.61 2.93
N LEU A 24 5.29 -10.91 3.64
CA LEU A 24 4.38 -9.87 4.16
C LEU A 24 5.02 -9.19 5.39
N PRO A 25 4.83 -7.87 5.59
CA PRO A 25 5.24 -7.19 6.81
C PRO A 25 4.73 -7.89 8.07
N GLU A 26 5.57 -8.01 9.09
CA GLU A 26 5.30 -8.83 10.27
C GLU A 26 4.06 -8.37 11.04
N ASP A 27 3.82 -7.08 11.13
CA ASP A 27 2.63 -6.51 11.76
C ASP A 27 1.34 -6.96 11.07
N LEU A 28 1.33 -7.07 9.75
CA LEU A 28 0.18 -7.59 8.99
C LEU A 28 -0.03 -9.08 9.23
N VAL A 29 1.04 -9.86 9.28
CA VAL A 29 0.96 -11.29 9.65
C VAL A 29 0.34 -11.44 11.04
N GLN A 30 0.80 -10.64 12.00
CA GLN A 30 0.26 -10.61 13.36
C GLN A 30 -1.22 -10.19 13.39
N CYS A 31 -1.61 -9.19 12.60
CA CYS A 31 -3.01 -8.74 12.50
C CYS A 31 -3.92 -9.84 11.95
N ILE A 32 -3.52 -10.57 10.91
CA ILE A 32 -4.29 -11.70 10.37
C ILE A 32 -4.46 -12.77 11.45
N GLY A 33 -3.39 -13.14 12.16
CA GLY A 33 -3.44 -14.13 13.24
C GLY A 33 -4.30 -13.68 14.42
N CYS A 34 -4.28 -12.39 14.78
CA CYS A 34 -5.18 -11.85 15.81
C CYS A 34 -6.63 -11.89 15.33
N ALA A 35 -6.91 -11.44 14.11
CA ALA A 35 -8.23 -11.49 13.52
C ALA A 35 -8.81 -12.91 13.54
N ARG A 36 -8.03 -13.90 13.11
CA ARG A 36 -8.46 -15.32 13.16
C ARG A 36 -8.84 -15.77 14.56
N ARG A 37 -8.10 -15.35 15.61
CA ARG A 37 -8.40 -15.76 16.98
C ARG A 37 -9.70 -15.16 17.51
N THR A 38 -10.00 -13.93 17.13
CA THR A 38 -11.14 -13.16 17.63
C THR A 38 -12.40 -13.23 16.75
N GLU A 39 -12.28 -13.68 15.51
CA GLU A 39 -13.41 -13.79 14.57
C GLU A 39 -14.45 -14.80 15.09
N PRO A 40 -15.69 -14.37 15.34
CA PRO A 40 -16.75 -15.26 15.82
C PRO A 40 -17.38 -16.11 14.73
N ASN A 41 -17.38 -15.63 13.47
CA ASN A 41 -17.94 -16.36 12.34
C ASN A 41 -17.03 -17.52 11.93
N SER A 42 -17.54 -18.73 11.94
CA SER A 42 -16.73 -19.95 11.68
C SER A 42 -16.18 -20.00 10.26
N THR A 43 -16.95 -19.56 9.26
CA THR A 43 -16.51 -19.52 7.86
C THR A 43 -15.40 -18.47 7.69
N ALA A 44 -15.61 -17.27 8.20
CA ALA A 44 -14.60 -16.21 8.17
C ALA A 44 -13.31 -16.62 8.89
N LYS A 45 -13.44 -17.28 10.04
CA LYS A 45 -12.30 -17.84 10.80
C LYS A 45 -11.52 -18.89 10.01
N SER A 46 -12.21 -19.76 9.27
CA SER A 46 -11.57 -20.74 8.39
C SER A 46 -10.78 -20.04 7.28
N ILE A 47 -11.41 -19.05 6.61
CA ILE A 47 -10.77 -18.28 5.54
C ILE A 47 -9.52 -17.54 6.05
N LEU A 48 -9.58 -16.92 7.23
CA LEU A 48 -8.38 -16.31 7.84
C LEU A 48 -7.29 -17.35 8.10
N GLY A 49 -7.67 -18.60 8.44
CA GLY A 49 -6.74 -19.71 8.57
C GLY A 49 -6.09 -20.09 7.23
N ASP A 50 -6.85 -20.07 6.14
CA ASP A 50 -6.32 -20.31 4.79
C ASP A 50 -5.34 -19.21 4.36
N LEU A 51 -5.60 -17.95 4.74
CA LEU A 51 -4.66 -16.84 4.51
C LEU A 51 -3.35 -17.04 5.27
N GLU A 52 -3.39 -17.44 6.55
CA GLU A 52 -2.17 -17.77 7.31
C GLU A 52 -1.41 -18.94 6.69
N TYR A 53 -2.12 -19.98 6.28
CA TYR A 53 -1.52 -21.14 5.62
C TYR A 53 -0.85 -20.74 4.30
N ASN A 54 -1.50 -19.87 3.50
CA ASN A 54 -0.92 -19.35 2.26
C ASN A 54 0.40 -18.59 2.51
N LEU A 55 0.48 -17.77 3.57
CA LEU A 55 1.71 -17.07 3.92
C LEU A 55 2.84 -18.06 4.28
N ALA A 56 2.53 -19.11 5.02
CA ALA A 56 3.48 -20.15 5.39
C ALA A 56 3.97 -20.93 4.16
N ALA A 57 3.04 -21.36 3.29
CA ALA A 57 3.33 -22.09 2.05
C ALA A 57 4.16 -21.23 1.07
N ALA A 58 3.82 -19.95 0.90
CA ALA A 58 4.58 -19.05 0.05
C ALA A 58 6.04 -18.91 0.51
N LYS A 59 6.25 -18.83 1.82
CA LYS A 59 7.60 -18.77 2.42
C LYS A 59 8.37 -20.09 2.23
N GLU A 60 7.73 -21.24 2.47
CA GLU A 60 8.35 -22.56 2.36
C GLU A 60 8.73 -22.89 0.92
N LEU A 61 7.85 -22.56 -0.02
CA LEU A 61 8.03 -22.87 -1.45
C LEU A 61 8.79 -21.77 -2.22
N ASP A 62 9.18 -20.68 -1.55
CA ASP A 62 9.81 -19.50 -2.16
C ASP A 62 8.99 -18.90 -3.31
N LEU A 63 7.67 -18.84 -3.15
CA LEU A 63 6.73 -18.34 -4.14
C LEU A 63 6.15 -16.97 -3.74
N PRO A 64 5.65 -16.17 -4.71
CA PRO A 64 4.87 -14.98 -4.39
C PRO A 64 3.61 -15.31 -3.60
N ILE A 65 3.27 -14.44 -2.62
CA ILE A 65 2.09 -14.61 -1.75
C ILE A 65 0.78 -14.58 -2.56
N CYS A 66 0.76 -13.87 -3.68
CA CYS A 66 -0.42 -13.68 -4.54
C CYS A 66 -0.01 -13.72 -6.01
N GLN A 67 -0.91 -14.17 -6.89
CA GLN A 67 -0.70 -14.14 -8.34
C GLN A 67 -0.65 -12.71 -8.90
N ASP A 68 -1.32 -11.73 -8.28
CA ASP A 68 -1.17 -10.31 -8.62
C ASP A 68 0.02 -9.74 -7.85
N THR A 69 1.18 -9.73 -8.48
CA THR A 69 2.41 -9.16 -7.91
C THR A 69 2.51 -7.65 -8.12
N GLY A 70 1.49 -7.05 -8.71
CA GLY A 70 1.23 -5.63 -8.74
C GLY A 70 2.13 -4.81 -9.65
N MET A 71 1.84 -3.51 -9.68
CA MET A 71 2.70 -2.47 -10.24
C MET A 71 3.64 -1.95 -9.15
N ALA A 72 4.92 -1.78 -9.47
CA ALA A 72 5.89 -1.29 -8.49
C ALA A 72 5.67 0.22 -8.22
N VAL A 73 5.40 0.55 -6.96
CA VAL A 73 5.46 1.92 -6.45
C VAL A 73 6.71 2.04 -5.59
N VAL A 74 7.53 3.04 -5.87
CA VAL A 74 8.81 3.25 -5.20
C VAL A 74 8.81 4.61 -4.51
N PHE A 75 8.94 4.61 -3.19
CA PHE A 75 9.19 5.82 -2.42
C PHE A 75 10.69 5.92 -2.14
N ALA A 76 11.29 7.03 -2.54
CA ALA A 76 12.71 7.31 -2.37
C ALA A 76 12.91 8.56 -1.52
N GLU A 77 13.45 8.41 -0.32
CA GLU A 77 13.96 9.51 0.49
C GLU A 77 15.47 9.63 0.23
N ILE A 78 15.89 10.75 -0.35
CA ILE A 78 17.29 10.98 -0.74
C ILE A 78 17.86 12.09 0.12
N GLY A 79 18.94 11.79 0.84
CA GLY A 79 19.67 12.77 1.63
C GLY A 79 20.29 13.87 0.76
N GLN A 80 20.22 15.12 1.23
CA GLN A 80 20.77 16.29 0.51
C GLN A 80 22.30 16.23 0.34
N ASP A 81 22.99 15.45 1.17
CA ASP A 81 24.44 15.25 1.12
C ASP A 81 24.84 13.99 0.30
N VAL A 82 23.88 13.43 -0.46
CA VAL A 82 24.13 12.33 -1.38
C VAL A 82 24.36 12.85 -2.80
N HIS A 83 25.40 12.35 -3.43
CA HIS A 83 25.59 12.42 -4.87
C HIS A 83 25.21 11.08 -5.49
N MET A 84 24.27 11.11 -6.43
CA MET A 84 23.88 9.93 -7.19
C MET A 84 24.76 9.84 -8.43
N ASP A 85 25.63 8.82 -8.50
CA ASP A 85 26.48 8.54 -9.67
C ASP A 85 25.68 7.71 -10.68
N GLY A 86 25.12 8.39 -11.66
CA GLY A 86 24.29 7.84 -12.71
C GLY A 86 22.83 8.28 -12.67
N ASP A 87 22.01 7.75 -13.57
CA ASP A 87 20.60 8.04 -13.69
C ASP A 87 19.78 7.24 -12.66
N PHE A 88 19.24 7.93 -11.66
CA PHE A 88 18.47 7.32 -10.58
C PHE A 88 17.17 6.65 -11.07
N GLU A 89 16.43 7.31 -11.96
CA GLU A 89 15.17 6.78 -12.46
C GLU A 89 15.39 5.54 -13.32
N ALA A 90 16.38 5.60 -14.22
CA ALA A 90 16.80 4.44 -15.00
C ALA A 90 17.28 3.27 -14.12
N ALA A 91 18.02 3.55 -13.03
CA ALA A 91 18.45 2.55 -12.07
C ALA A 91 17.25 1.87 -11.33
N VAL A 92 16.24 2.63 -10.95
CA VAL A 92 15.02 2.10 -10.35
C VAL A 92 14.28 1.20 -11.35
N HIS A 93 14.11 1.64 -12.59
CA HIS A 93 13.45 0.82 -13.62
C HIS A 93 14.22 -0.46 -13.92
N ALA A 94 15.53 -0.39 -14.03
CA ALA A 94 16.39 -1.59 -14.20
C ALA A 94 16.21 -2.56 -13.01
N GLY A 95 16.15 -2.04 -11.79
CA GLY A 95 15.90 -2.84 -10.59
C GLY A 95 14.53 -3.52 -10.59
N VAL A 96 13.48 -2.82 -11.02
CA VAL A 96 12.12 -3.39 -11.16
C VAL A 96 12.11 -4.47 -12.23
N SER A 97 12.64 -4.20 -13.42
CA SER A 97 12.73 -5.18 -14.52
C SER A 97 13.45 -6.46 -14.07
N ALA A 98 14.61 -6.32 -13.45
CA ALA A 98 15.38 -7.45 -12.91
C ALA A 98 14.61 -8.18 -11.79
N GLY A 99 14.02 -7.43 -10.84
CA GLY A 99 13.29 -8.00 -9.72
C GLY A 99 12.08 -8.82 -10.15
N TYR A 100 11.29 -8.31 -11.11
CA TYR A 100 10.12 -9.04 -11.63
C TYR A 100 10.51 -10.24 -12.50
N THR A 101 11.64 -10.18 -13.19
CA THR A 101 12.15 -11.30 -13.99
C THR A 101 12.75 -12.39 -13.13
N ASP A 102 13.71 -12.05 -12.26
CA ASP A 102 14.43 -13.01 -11.43
C ASP A 102 13.56 -13.59 -10.31
N GLY A 103 12.62 -12.79 -9.79
CA GLY A 103 11.65 -13.21 -8.78
C GLY A 103 10.50 -14.06 -9.33
N LEU A 104 10.45 -14.29 -10.66
CA LEU A 104 9.36 -14.98 -11.35
C LEU A 104 8.00 -14.33 -11.07
N LEU A 105 7.98 -13.00 -10.96
CA LEU A 105 6.81 -12.21 -10.66
C LEU A 105 5.99 -11.95 -11.93
N ARG A 106 4.66 -11.81 -11.77
CA ARG A 106 3.76 -11.51 -12.88
C ARG A 106 4.00 -10.08 -13.40
N LYS A 107 4.22 -9.95 -14.71
CA LYS A 107 4.40 -8.68 -15.40
C LYS A 107 3.02 -8.17 -15.82
N SER A 108 2.57 -7.06 -15.23
CA SER A 108 1.19 -6.57 -15.35
C SER A 108 1.07 -5.16 -15.94
N VAL A 109 2.21 -4.53 -16.28
CA VAL A 109 2.23 -3.18 -16.82
C VAL A 109 2.03 -3.20 -18.33
N VAL A 110 1.17 -2.33 -18.83
CA VAL A 110 0.91 -2.11 -20.26
C VAL A 110 1.48 -0.76 -20.70
N ARG A 111 2.00 -0.69 -21.93
CA ARG A 111 2.70 0.47 -22.46
C ARG A 111 1.78 1.67 -22.67
N ASP A 112 0.66 1.43 -23.32
CA ASP A 112 -0.38 2.44 -23.53
C ASP A 112 -1.61 2.07 -22.67
N PRO A 113 -2.17 3.01 -21.90
CA PRO A 113 -3.24 2.69 -20.96
C PRO A 113 -4.59 2.45 -21.61
N PHE A 114 -4.82 2.93 -22.83
CA PHE A 114 -6.15 2.96 -23.43
C PHE A 114 -6.23 2.35 -24.83
N PHE A 115 -5.39 2.81 -25.78
CA PHE A 115 -5.53 2.42 -27.19
C PHE A 115 -4.81 1.14 -27.54
N ASP A 116 -3.55 0.99 -27.10
CA ASP A 116 -2.70 -0.17 -27.41
C ASP A 116 -2.12 -0.77 -26.14
N ARG A 117 -2.90 -1.58 -25.49
CA ARG A 117 -2.61 -2.16 -24.18
C ARG A 117 -1.60 -3.32 -24.24
N VAL A 118 -0.52 -3.14 -24.99
CA VAL A 118 0.55 -4.14 -25.08
C VAL A 118 1.37 -4.18 -23.79
N ASN A 119 1.57 -5.38 -23.25
CA ASN A 119 2.38 -5.58 -22.04
C ASN A 119 3.83 -5.16 -22.29
N THR A 120 4.45 -4.50 -21.32
CA THR A 120 5.85 -4.03 -21.42
C THR A 120 6.85 -5.19 -21.41
N GLY A 121 6.47 -6.33 -20.84
CA GLY A 121 7.30 -7.54 -20.78
C GLY A 121 8.28 -7.58 -19.60
N ASP A 122 8.42 -6.48 -18.85
CA ASP A 122 9.37 -6.34 -17.74
C ASP A 122 8.80 -5.66 -16.48
N ASN A 123 7.51 -5.32 -16.51
CA ASN A 123 6.77 -4.62 -15.45
C ASN A 123 7.24 -3.17 -15.18
N THR A 124 7.91 -2.55 -16.14
CA THR A 124 8.26 -1.11 -16.10
C THR A 124 7.28 -0.29 -16.94
N PRO A 125 7.19 1.05 -16.73
CA PRO A 125 7.86 1.81 -15.68
C PRO A 125 7.28 1.60 -14.29
N ALA A 126 8.08 1.82 -13.25
CA ALA A 126 7.60 1.99 -11.89
C ALA A 126 6.95 3.38 -11.70
N VAL A 127 6.07 3.51 -10.72
CA VAL A 127 5.66 4.82 -10.20
C VAL A 127 6.66 5.23 -9.12
N ILE A 128 7.39 6.32 -9.35
CA ILE A 128 8.48 6.77 -8.46
C ILE A 128 8.08 8.08 -7.79
N HIS A 129 8.15 8.10 -6.45
CA HIS A 129 7.98 9.29 -5.63
C HIS A 129 9.28 9.60 -4.92
N THR A 130 9.89 10.75 -5.22
CA THR A 130 11.16 11.17 -4.65
C THR A 130 10.97 12.32 -3.68
N ARG A 131 11.61 12.23 -2.50
CA ARG A 131 11.65 13.30 -1.50
C ARG A 131 13.09 13.55 -1.06
N LEU A 132 13.50 14.81 -1.09
CA LEU A 132 14.77 15.22 -0.50
C LEU A 132 14.61 15.38 1.02
N VAL A 133 15.57 14.84 1.77
CA VAL A 133 15.60 14.89 3.23
C VAL A 133 16.99 15.36 3.71
N PRO A 134 17.13 15.89 4.91
CA PRO A 134 18.44 16.20 5.49
C PRO A 134 19.31 14.95 5.64
N GLY A 135 20.64 15.11 5.52
CA GLY A 135 21.62 14.05 5.76
C GLY A 135 22.10 13.34 4.51
N ASP A 136 22.73 12.18 4.69
CA ASP A 136 23.47 11.45 3.67
C ASP A 136 22.95 10.01 3.44
N ARG A 137 21.74 9.72 3.88
CA ARG A 137 21.12 8.40 3.70
C ARG A 137 20.16 8.40 2.54
N VAL A 138 20.03 7.25 1.89
CA VAL A 138 18.99 6.97 0.92
C VAL A 138 18.12 5.85 1.45
N ARG A 139 16.83 6.10 1.58
CA ARG A 139 15.85 5.10 2.00
C ARG A 139 14.91 4.80 0.84
N LEU A 140 14.90 3.54 0.42
CA LEU A 140 14.03 3.05 -0.65
C LEU A 140 12.96 2.15 -0.05
N THR A 141 11.70 2.43 -0.38
CA THR A 141 10.56 1.54 -0.08
C THR A 141 9.90 1.14 -1.39
N VAL A 142 9.82 -0.15 -1.65
CA VAL A 142 9.06 -0.71 -2.78
C VAL A 142 7.76 -1.28 -2.24
N ALA A 143 6.66 -0.79 -2.76
CA ALA A 143 5.31 -1.20 -2.41
C ALA A 143 4.57 -1.68 -3.67
N PRO A 144 4.64 -2.97 -4.01
CA PRO A 144 3.90 -3.52 -5.15
C PRO A 144 2.40 -3.41 -4.92
N LYS A 145 1.70 -2.70 -5.81
CA LYS A 145 0.26 -2.42 -5.67
C LYS A 145 -0.57 -3.22 -6.66
N GLY A 146 -1.33 -4.17 -6.14
CA GLY A 146 -2.29 -4.96 -6.93
C GLY A 146 -3.52 -4.14 -7.34
N PHE A 147 -4.01 -4.37 -8.56
CA PHE A 147 -5.05 -3.51 -9.14
C PHE A 147 -6.47 -3.93 -8.77
N GLY A 148 -6.69 -5.13 -8.25
CA GLY A 148 -7.99 -5.49 -7.68
C GLY A 148 -8.42 -4.55 -6.55
N SER A 149 -7.48 -4.16 -5.69
CA SER A 149 -7.71 -3.19 -4.63
C SER A 149 -7.49 -1.74 -5.08
N GLU A 150 -6.53 -1.46 -5.98
CA GLU A 150 -6.31 -0.10 -6.48
C GLU A 150 -7.53 0.47 -7.17
N ASN A 151 -8.23 -0.34 -7.97
CA ASN A 151 -9.46 0.06 -8.67
C ASN A 151 -10.63 0.42 -7.74
N MET A 152 -10.54 0.06 -6.46
CA MET A 152 -11.55 0.38 -5.44
C MET A 152 -11.24 1.66 -4.67
N SER A 153 -10.12 2.30 -4.96
CA SER A 153 -9.71 3.57 -4.35
C SER A 153 -10.52 4.73 -4.89
N ASP A 154 -10.69 5.76 -4.08
CA ASP A 154 -11.48 6.94 -4.46
C ASP A 154 -10.87 8.22 -3.89
N LEU A 155 -11.14 9.35 -4.54
CA LEU A 155 -10.71 10.68 -4.11
C LEU A 155 -11.86 11.66 -4.24
N ARG A 156 -12.08 12.46 -3.19
CA ARG A 156 -13.11 13.49 -3.19
C ARG A 156 -12.55 14.83 -2.72
N MET A 157 -12.89 15.88 -3.45
CA MET A 157 -12.64 17.25 -3.05
C MET A 157 -13.83 17.75 -2.22
N PHE A 158 -13.66 17.80 -0.90
CA PHE A 158 -14.64 18.40 -0.01
C PHE A 158 -14.42 19.92 0.09
N THR A 159 -15.45 20.61 0.56
CA THR A 159 -15.33 22.00 1.01
C THR A 159 -15.06 22.05 2.52
N PRO A 160 -14.55 23.18 3.05
CA PRO A 160 -14.34 23.32 4.49
C PRO A 160 -15.61 23.24 5.36
N ALA A 161 -16.78 23.25 4.73
CA ALA A 161 -18.08 23.06 5.41
C ALA A 161 -18.38 21.59 5.71
N ALA A 162 -17.58 20.64 5.18
CA ALA A 162 -17.76 19.23 5.48
C ALA A 162 -17.54 18.95 6.96
N THR A 163 -18.44 18.19 7.53
CA THR A 163 -18.38 17.75 8.92
C THR A 163 -17.49 16.51 9.07
N ARG A 164 -17.12 16.21 10.30
CA ARG A 164 -16.45 14.94 10.62
C ARG A 164 -17.25 13.73 10.15
N GLN A 165 -18.58 13.77 10.29
CA GLN A 165 -19.46 12.69 9.87
C GLN A 165 -19.45 12.51 8.34
N ASP A 166 -19.40 13.59 7.56
CA ASP A 166 -19.30 13.50 6.09
C ASP A 166 -18.03 12.78 5.66
N LEU A 167 -16.90 12.99 6.35
CA LEU A 167 -15.65 12.27 6.07
C LEU A 167 -15.76 10.80 6.44
N VAL A 168 -16.32 10.50 7.60
CA VAL A 168 -16.54 9.12 8.06
C VAL A 168 -17.42 8.37 7.09
N ASP A 169 -18.57 8.95 6.71
CA ASP A 169 -19.54 8.33 5.79
C ASP A 169 -18.92 8.10 4.41
N TYR A 170 -18.11 9.05 3.93
CA TYR A 170 -17.40 8.91 2.68
C TYR A 170 -16.40 7.75 2.72
N ILE A 171 -15.54 7.70 3.73
CA ILE A 171 -14.48 6.68 3.83
C ILE A 171 -15.10 5.28 3.98
N VAL A 172 -16.09 5.14 4.86
CA VAL A 172 -16.83 3.87 5.04
C VAL A 172 -17.58 3.49 3.75
N GLY A 173 -18.20 4.47 3.08
CA GLY A 173 -18.89 4.29 1.81
C GLY A 173 -17.99 3.77 0.68
N VAL A 174 -16.72 4.21 0.62
CA VAL A 174 -15.75 3.68 -0.34
C VAL A 174 -15.53 2.18 -0.10
N VAL A 175 -15.34 1.76 1.14
CA VAL A 175 -15.12 0.33 1.48
C VAL A 175 -16.40 -0.48 1.25
N GLN A 176 -17.56 0.06 1.59
CA GLN A 176 -18.86 -0.60 1.34
C GLN A 176 -19.07 -0.84 -0.16
N LYS A 177 -18.80 0.17 -1.01
CA LYS A 177 -18.87 0.07 -2.47
C LYS A 177 -17.85 -0.93 -3.04
N ALA A 178 -16.68 -1.00 -2.45
CA ALA A 178 -15.64 -1.95 -2.85
C ALA A 178 -16.07 -3.40 -2.61
N GLY A 179 -16.76 -3.68 -1.51
CA GLY A 179 -17.25 -5.01 -1.18
C GLY A 179 -16.14 -6.06 -1.13
N SER A 180 -16.35 -7.17 -1.81
CA SER A 180 -15.38 -8.28 -1.90
C SER A 180 -14.27 -8.06 -2.94
N ASN A 181 -14.41 -7.08 -3.86
CA ASN A 181 -13.48 -6.89 -4.98
C ASN A 181 -12.00 -6.71 -4.57
N PRO A 182 -11.68 -6.01 -3.45
CA PRO A 182 -10.29 -5.82 -3.02
C PRO A 182 -9.71 -7.01 -2.26
N CYS A 183 -10.38 -8.15 -2.21
CA CYS A 183 -9.98 -9.33 -1.42
C CYS A 183 -9.76 -8.99 0.07
N PRO A 184 -10.82 -8.65 0.84
CA PRO A 184 -10.68 -8.37 2.25
C PRO A 184 -10.17 -9.59 3.05
N PRO A 185 -9.60 -9.38 4.26
CA PRO A 185 -9.62 -8.12 5.01
C PRO A 185 -8.69 -7.07 4.44
N VAL A 186 -9.19 -5.84 4.30
CA VAL A 186 -8.47 -4.73 3.67
C VAL A 186 -7.60 -3.96 4.65
N VAL A 187 -6.61 -3.24 4.11
CA VAL A 187 -5.91 -2.15 4.80
C VAL A 187 -6.29 -0.85 4.10
N ILE A 188 -6.70 0.14 4.85
CA ILE A 188 -7.14 1.41 4.30
C ILE A 188 -6.12 2.51 4.61
N GLY A 189 -5.58 3.11 3.55
CA GLY A 189 -4.78 4.32 3.63
C GLY A 189 -5.65 5.54 3.31
N VAL A 190 -5.64 6.53 4.18
CA VAL A 190 -6.40 7.77 4.00
C VAL A 190 -5.43 8.95 3.97
N GLY A 191 -5.54 9.78 2.95
CA GLY A 191 -4.82 11.06 2.85
C GLY A 191 -5.80 12.22 3.00
N ILE A 192 -5.52 13.13 3.92
CA ILE A 192 -6.35 14.31 4.18
C ILE A 192 -5.52 15.57 4.05
N GLY A 193 -5.97 16.51 3.23
CA GLY A 193 -5.30 17.79 3.01
C GLY A 193 -4.30 17.74 1.84
N GLY A 194 -3.45 18.77 1.75
CA GLY A 194 -2.66 19.05 0.55
C GLY A 194 -3.54 19.61 -0.57
N ASP A 195 -3.34 19.07 -1.74
CA ASP A 195 -4.14 19.31 -2.95
C ASP A 195 -4.59 17.96 -3.55
N PHE A 196 -5.06 17.98 -4.79
CA PHE A 196 -5.57 16.79 -5.49
C PHE A 196 -4.54 15.65 -5.56
N GLU A 197 -3.30 15.94 -5.90
CA GLU A 197 -2.25 14.92 -6.03
C GLU A 197 -1.67 14.53 -4.66
N LYS A 198 -1.47 15.50 -3.76
CA LYS A 198 -0.85 15.24 -2.46
C LYS A 198 -1.70 14.36 -1.57
N CYS A 199 -3.02 14.54 -1.55
CA CYS A 199 -3.89 13.68 -0.75
C CYS A 199 -3.88 12.22 -1.26
N ALA A 200 -3.83 12.01 -2.58
CA ALA A 200 -3.70 10.68 -3.16
C ALA A 200 -2.36 10.01 -2.80
N LEU A 201 -1.25 10.79 -2.85
CA LEU A 201 0.06 10.31 -2.42
C LEU A 201 0.09 9.94 -0.93
N LEU A 202 -0.48 10.79 -0.06
CA LEU A 202 -0.59 10.51 1.38
C LEU A 202 -1.36 9.22 1.66
N ALA A 203 -2.49 9.01 0.97
CA ALA A 203 -3.27 7.78 1.11
C ALA A 203 -2.47 6.53 0.73
N LYS A 204 -1.61 6.64 -0.29
CA LYS A 204 -0.74 5.55 -0.71
C LYS A 204 0.43 5.33 0.26
N GLU A 205 1.07 6.39 0.76
CA GLU A 205 2.09 6.33 1.81
C GLU A 205 1.53 5.70 3.11
N ALA A 206 0.28 6.02 3.46
CA ALA A 206 -0.40 5.49 4.63
C ALA A 206 -0.50 3.94 4.62
N LEU A 207 -0.59 3.32 3.46
CA LEU A 207 -0.56 1.85 3.33
C LEU A 207 0.79 1.23 3.71
N CYS A 208 1.87 2.01 3.71
CA CYS A 208 3.22 1.56 4.09
C CYS A 208 3.53 1.84 5.56
N ARG A 209 2.64 2.51 6.30
CA ARG A 209 2.81 2.69 7.74
C ARG A 209 2.40 1.43 8.49
N PRO A 210 3.22 0.92 9.44
CA PRO A 210 2.85 -0.22 10.24
C PRO A 210 1.51 -0.01 10.97
N LEU A 211 0.62 -1.01 10.95
CA LEU A 211 -0.69 -0.96 11.62
C LEU A 211 -0.58 -0.86 13.15
N SER A 212 0.54 -1.28 13.70
CA SER A 212 0.85 -1.13 15.12
C SER A 212 1.17 0.31 15.53
N ARG A 213 1.49 1.19 14.55
CA ARG A 213 1.85 2.58 14.80
C ARG A 213 0.67 3.51 14.49
N ARG A 214 -0.02 3.95 15.54
CA ARG A 214 -1.12 4.92 15.42
C ARG A 214 -0.63 6.30 14.97
N ASN A 215 -1.55 7.11 14.46
CA ASN A 215 -1.25 8.51 14.12
C ASN A 215 -0.74 9.26 15.36
N PRO A 216 0.33 10.07 15.26
CA PRO A 216 0.86 10.82 16.40
C PRO A 216 -0.11 11.90 16.92
N ASN A 217 -1.04 12.38 16.09
CA ASN A 217 -2.12 13.26 16.53
C ASN A 217 -3.25 12.41 17.10
N PRO A 218 -3.66 12.63 18.38
CA PRO A 218 -4.65 11.82 19.06
C PRO A 218 -6.05 11.88 18.38
N ASP A 219 -6.41 13.00 17.76
CA ASP A 219 -7.70 13.14 17.08
C ASP A 219 -7.76 12.23 15.84
N TYR A 220 -6.68 12.16 15.07
CA TYR A 220 -6.60 11.24 13.92
C TYR A 220 -6.43 9.80 14.37
N ALA A 221 -5.72 9.53 15.46
CA ALA A 221 -5.64 8.18 16.03
C ALA A 221 -7.03 7.65 16.48
N ALA A 222 -7.84 8.52 17.08
CA ALA A 222 -9.21 8.20 17.44
C ALA A 222 -10.10 7.98 16.20
N LEU A 223 -9.89 8.77 15.14
CA LEU A 223 -10.60 8.62 13.87
C LEU A 223 -10.22 7.32 13.15
N GLU A 224 -8.94 6.92 13.16
CA GLU A 224 -8.49 5.63 12.64
C GLU A 224 -9.21 4.46 13.31
N GLN A 225 -9.37 4.52 14.63
CA GLN A 225 -10.06 3.49 15.40
C GLN A 225 -11.56 3.45 15.10
N GLU A 226 -12.22 4.60 15.08
CA GLU A 226 -13.65 4.69 14.75
C GLU A 226 -13.93 4.16 13.32
N LEU A 227 -13.11 4.54 12.36
CA LEU A 227 -13.24 4.06 10.97
C LEU A 227 -13.09 2.54 10.90
N LEU A 228 -12.10 1.97 11.61
CA LEU A 228 -11.91 0.53 11.65
C LEU A 228 -13.14 -0.19 12.22
N GLU A 229 -13.71 0.31 13.31
CA GLU A 229 -14.92 -0.26 13.92
C GLU A 229 -16.12 -0.21 12.98
N LYS A 230 -16.36 0.95 12.33
CA LYS A 230 -17.46 1.13 11.38
C LYS A 230 -17.28 0.27 10.11
N ILE A 231 -16.07 0.14 9.59
CA ILE A 231 -15.77 -0.72 8.44
C ILE A 231 -15.98 -2.19 8.80
N ASN A 232 -15.58 -2.61 9.97
CA ASN A 232 -15.79 -3.98 10.44
C ASN A 232 -17.26 -4.29 10.71
N ALA A 233 -18.06 -3.28 11.07
CA ALA A 233 -19.53 -3.41 11.21
C ALA A 233 -20.26 -3.57 9.86
N LEU A 234 -19.59 -3.41 8.70
CA LEU A 234 -20.18 -3.69 7.39
C LEU A 234 -20.42 -5.18 7.12
N ASP A 235 -19.83 -6.07 7.92
CA ASP A 235 -19.97 -7.52 7.84
C ASP A 235 -19.65 -8.11 6.43
N ILE A 236 -18.74 -7.44 5.69
CA ILE A 236 -18.25 -7.96 4.41
C ILE A 236 -17.39 -9.20 4.65
N GLY A 237 -16.53 -9.13 5.66
CA GLY A 237 -15.72 -10.23 6.13
C GLY A 237 -14.61 -10.70 5.18
N PRO A 238 -13.79 -11.66 5.61
CA PRO A 238 -12.68 -12.20 4.82
C PRO A 238 -13.16 -12.75 3.46
N GLN A 239 -12.54 -12.29 2.39
CA GLN A 239 -12.85 -12.61 1.00
C GLN A 239 -14.31 -12.33 0.58
N GLY A 240 -15.06 -11.56 1.39
CA GLY A 240 -16.47 -11.22 1.12
C GLY A 240 -17.48 -12.28 1.54
N PHE A 241 -17.10 -13.22 2.41
CA PHE A 241 -17.97 -14.30 2.87
C PHE A 241 -18.68 -14.00 4.21
N GLY A 242 -18.74 -12.73 4.60
CA GLY A 242 -19.29 -12.31 5.88
C GLY A 242 -18.29 -12.48 7.03
N GLY A 243 -18.63 -11.91 8.17
CA GLY A 243 -17.80 -11.89 9.38
C GLY A 243 -17.30 -10.50 9.72
N GLN A 244 -16.83 -10.36 10.96
CA GLN A 244 -16.46 -9.05 11.51
C GLN A 244 -15.15 -8.49 10.96
N THR A 245 -14.28 -9.34 10.40
CA THR A 245 -12.96 -8.91 9.91
C THR A 245 -13.04 -8.44 8.46
N THR A 246 -13.58 -7.26 8.23
CA THR A 246 -13.58 -6.60 6.90
C THR A 246 -12.26 -5.86 6.64
N ALA A 247 -11.70 -5.21 7.65
CA ALA A 247 -10.41 -4.51 7.58
C ALA A 247 -9.48 -4.93 8.73
N LEU A 248 -8.17 -4.95 8.44
CA LEU A 248 -7.10 -5.16 9.44
C LEU A 248 -6.70 -3.84 10.10
N GLY A 249 -6.83 -2.72 9.39
CA GLY A 249 -6.47 -1.42 9.92
C GLY A 249 -6.80 -0.27 8.97
N VAL A 250 -6.82 0.92 9.55
CA VAL A 250 -6.95 2.20 8.87
C VAL A 250 -5.80 3.08 9.31
N ASN A 251 -5.06 3.64 8.37
CA ASN A 251 -4.01 4.62 8.61
C ASN A 251 -4.36 5.93 7.93
N ILE A 252 -4.23 7.05 8.66
CA ILE A 252 -4.50 8.41 8.15
C ILE A 252 -3.18 9.18 8.12
N GLU A 253 -2.85 9.77 6.97
CA GLU A 253 -1.78 10.75 6.83
C GLU A 253 -2.38 12.11 6.46
N THR A 254 -1.77 13.19 6.96
CA THR A 254 -2.33 14.54 6.80
C THR A 254 -1.28 15.53 6.29
N TYR A 255 -1.76 16.56 5.61
CA TYR A 255 -0.94 17.66 5.16
C TYR A 255 -1.72 18.98 5.24
N ALA A 256 -1.02 20.10 5.40
CA ALA A 256 -1.64 21.43 5.34
C ALA A 256 -2.36 21.61 4.00
N THR A 257 -3.52 22.28 4.01
CA THR A 257 -4.33 22.49 2.81
C THR A 257 -4.74 23.94 2.64
N HIS A 258 -5.23 24.29 1.46
CA HIS A 258 -5.77 25.61 1.19
C HIS A 258 -7.05 25.86 2.00
N ILE A 259 -7.26 27.09 2.48
CA ILE A 259 -8.40 27.46 3.35
C ILE A 259 -9.77 27.16 2.71
N ALA A 260 -9.85 27.11 1.38
CA ALA A 260 -11.09 26.88 0.65
C ALA A 260 -11.29 25.40 0.20
N GLY A 261 -10.41 24.49 0.61
CA GLY A 261 -10.46 23.09 0.18
C GLY A 261 -10.27 22.09 1.31
N LEU A 262 -10.77 20.87 1.10
CA LEU A 262 -10.52 19.72 1.96
C LEU A 262 -10.48 18.46 1.10
N PRO A 263 -9.35 18.18 0.42
CA PRO A 263 -9.19 16.95 -0.33
C PRO A 263 -9.05 15.75 0.61
N VAL A 264 -9.72 14.66 0.25
CA VAL A 264 -9.66 13.38 0.98
C VAL A 264 -9.53 12.25 -0.04
N ALA A 265 -8.48 11.46 0.09
CA ALA A 265 -8.27 10.27 -0.72
C ALA A 265 -8.31 9.02 0.15
N VAL A 266 -8.88 7.96 -0.39
CA VAL A 266 -8.95 6.62 0.22
C VAL A 266 -8.27 5.65 -0.73
N ASN A 267 -7.10 5.12 -0.35
CA ASN A 267 -6.43 4.08 -1.11
C ASN A 267 -6.68 2.72 -0.44
N VAL A 268 -7.27 1.81 -1.19
CA VAL A 268 -7.64 0.49 -0.68
C VAL A 268 -6.52 -0.50 -0.93
N GLY A 269 -6.01 -1.14 0.13
CA GLY A 269 -5.12 -2.29 0.07
C GLY A 269 -5.86 -3.60 0.37
N CYS A 270 -5.45 -4.71 -0.23
CA CYS A 270 -5.99 -6.03 0.09
C CYS A 270 -5.29 -6.63 1.33
N HIS A 271 -5.65 -7.87 1.72
CA HIS A 271 -4.97 -8.58 2.80
C HIS A 271 -3.47 -8.79 2.55
N VAL A 272 -3.00 -8.66 1.31
CA VAL A 272 -1.59 -8.69 0.93
C VAL A 272 -1.09 -7.27 0.65
N THR A 273 -1.37 -6.31 1.54
CA THR A 273 -0.79 -4.96 1.49
C THR A 273 0.68 -5.05 1.89
N ARG A 274 1.54 -5.12 0.89
CA ARG A 274 2.96 -5.48 1.03
C ARG A 274 3.88 -4.33 0.67
N HIS A 275 4.99 -4.26 1.39
CA HIS A 275 6.10 -3.36 1.08
C HIS A 275 7.37 -3.88 1.72
N ALA A 276 8.50 -3.45 1.20
CA ALA A 276 9.82 -3.70 1.79
C ALA A 276 10.66 -2.44 1.71
N THR A 277 11.46 -2.21 2.72
CA THR A 277 12.29 -1.00 2.85
C THR A 277 13.74 -1.36 3.06
N LYS A 278 14.64 -0.58 2.45
CA LYS A 278 16.09 -0.68 2.62
C LYS A 278 16.71 0.71 2.73
N GLU A 279 17.64 0.86 3.64
CA GLU A 279 18.51 2.04 3.75
C GLU A 279 19.84 1.72 3.09
N LEU A 280 20.32 2.65 2.26
CA LEU A 280 21.59 2.59 1.54
C LEU A 280 22.60 3.53 2.17
#